data_0a50d0190ab1e69f7e954904538dd5c4
#
_entry.id   0a50d0190ab1e69f7e954904538dd5c4
#
_cell.length_a   1.000
_cell.length_b   1.000
_cell.length_c   1.000
_cell.angle_alpha   90.00
_cell.angle_beta   90.00
_cell.angle_gamma   90.00
#
_symmetry.space_group_name_H-M   'P 1'
#
loop_
_entity.id
_entity.type
_entity.pdbx_description
1 polymer ?
#
loop_
_entity_poly.entity_id
_entity_poly.type
_entity_poly.pdbx_seq_one_letter_code
_entity_poly.pdbx_strand_id
1 'polypeptide(L)'
;MFKPTESATRPRAVEPLKYGRVRVNRNVTTDTREGATVYVYESAIMTEAAYAAYVGAQEAEAKREAAVIDDYTLALIEEGVL
;
A
#
# COMPACT_ATOMS: atom_id res chain seq x y z
N MET A 1 8.16 11.40 4.56
CA MET A 1 8.76 10.07 4.49
C MET A 1 8.68 9.45 3.11
N PHE A 2 7.48 9.26 2.55
CA PHE A 2 7.36 8.77 1.18
C PHE A 2 7.64 9.88 0.18
N LYS A 3 8.44 9.55 -0.85
CA LYS A 3 8.83 10.51 -1.88
C LYS A 3 8.39 9.99 -3.25
N PRO A 4 7.93 10.86 -4.15
CA PRO A 4 7.60 10.46 -5.51
C PRO A 4 8.84 9.94 -6.23
N THR A 5 8.70 8.81 -6.90
CA THR A 5 9.81 8.12 -7.57
C THR A 5 9.32 7.59 -8.91
N GLU A 6 10.21 7.52 -9.89
CA GLU A 6 9.91 6.96 -11.20
C GLU A 6 10.93 5.88 -11.54
N SER A 7 10.50 4.86 -12.28
CA SER A 7 11.35 3.76 -12.69
C SER A 7 10.89 3.21 -14.04
N ALA A 8 11.84 2.72 -14.83
CA ALA A 8 11.54 2.02 -16.08
C ALA A 8 11.01 0.61 -15.83
N THR A 9 11.25 0.05 -14.65
CA THR A 9 10.81 -1.29 -14.28
C THR A 9 9.81 -1.20 -13.13
N ARG A 10 8.92 -2.20 -13.06
CA ARG A 10 7.91 -2.25 -11.99
C ARG A 10 8.60 -2.48 -10.63
N PRO A 11 8.39 -1.60 -9.65
CA PRO A 11 9.00 -1.77 -8.34
C PRO A 11 8.32 -2.89 -7.55
N ARG A 12 9.07 -3.52 -6.66
CA ARG A 12 8.50 -4.47 -5.70
C ARG A 12 7.82 -3.67 -4.58
N ALA A 13 6.77 -4.24 -4.00
CA ALA A 13 6.09 -3.59 -2.88
C ALA A 13 7.03 -3.40 -1.69
N VAL A 14 7.89 -4.38 -1.44
CA VAL A 14 8.86 -4.34 -0.34
C VAL A 14 10.20 -4.86 -0.85
N GLU A 15 11.26 -4.11 -0.58
CA GLU A 15 12.62 -4.49 -0.96
C GLU A 15 13.52 -4.49 0.28
N PRO A 16 14.05 -5.65 0.70
CA PRO A 16 15.00 -5.69 1.81
C PRO A 16 16.32 -5.04 1.37
N LEU A 17 16.87 -4.20 2.24
CA LEU A 17 18.13 -3.50 2.02
C LEU A 17 19.15 -3.95 3.07
N LYS A 18 20.40 -3.49 2.89
CA LYS A 18 21.46 -3.77 3.86
C LYS A 18 21.21 -3.00 5.17
N TYR A 19 21.85 -3.45 6.23
CA TYR A 19 21.87 -2.79 7.55
C TYR A 19 20.48 -2.70 8.22
N GLY A 20 19.66 -3.73 8.07
CA GLY A 20 18.34 -3.78 8.70
C GLY A 20 17.36 -2.72 8.22
N ARG A 21 17.49 -2.29 6.96
CA ARG A 21 16.60 -1.33 6.35
C ARG A 21 15.71 -2.00 5.31
N VAL A 22 14.57 -1.40 5.06
CA VAL A 22 13.58 -1.89 4.11
C VAL A 22 13.10 -0.72 3.26
N ARG A 23 13.01 -0.90 1.95
CA ARG A 23 12.37 0.06 1.07
C ARG A 23 10.93 -0.39 0.82
N VAL A 24 9.99 0.53 1.03
CA VAL A 24 8.57 0.29 0.79
C VAL A 24 8.14 1.15 -0.39
N ASN A 25 7.52 0.54 -1.39
CA ASN A 25 7.00 1.20 -2.57
C ASN A 25 5.49 1.02 -2.60
N ARG A 26 4.74 2.11 -2.80
CA ARG A 26 3.27 2.06 -2.78
C ARG A 26 2.68 2.97 -3.87
N ASN A 27 1.38 2.80 -4.11
CA ASN A 27 0.62 3.60 -5.08
C ASN A 27 1.27 3.59 -6.46
N VAL A 28 1.63 2.39 -6.94
CA VAL A 28 2.28 2.22 -8.23
C VAL A 28 1.27 2.46 -9.35
N THR A 29 1.57 3.41 -10.21
CA THR A 29 0.79 3.71 -11.40
C THR A 29 1.71 3.72 -12.62
N THR A 30 1.14 3.73 -13.80
CA THR A 30 1.92 3.79 -15.04
C THR A 30 1.67 5.11 -15.75
N ASP A 31 2.70 5.60 -16.46
CA ASP A 31 2.61 6.78 -17.30
C ASP A 31 3.41 6.51 -18.57
N THR A 32 3.10 7.21 -19.63
CA THR A 32 3.80 7.07 -20.91
C THR A 32 4.59 8.35 -21.17
N ARG A 33 5.89 8.19 -21.37
CA ARG A 33 6.78 9.30 -21.69
C ARG A 33 7.64 8.95 -22.90
N GLU A 34 7.61 9.79 -23.89
CA GLU A 34 8.39 9.60 -25.12
C GLU A 34 8.17 8.21 -25.75
N GLY A 35 6.93 7.70 -25.67
CA GLY A 35 6.61 6.39 -26.21
C GLY A 35 6.98 5.20 -25.34
N ALA A 36 7.58 5.45 -24.17
CA ALA A 36 7.96 4.39 -23.22
C ALA A 36 7.10 4.42 -21.97
N THR A 37 6.78 3.25 -21.44
CA THR A 37 6.04 3.12 -20.17
C THR A 37 6.99 3.33 -19.01
N VAL A 38 6.62 4.22 -18.08
CA VAL A 38 7.33 4.40 -16.82
C VAL A 38 6.38 4.12 -15.67
N TYR A 39 6.94 3.66 -14.55
CA TYR A 39 6.20 3.42 -13.32
C TYR A 39 6.42 4.59 -12.38
N VAL A 40 5.33 5.15 -11.89
CA VAL A 40 5.35 6.27 -10.93
C VAL A 40 4.80 5.75 -9.62
N TYR A 41 5.52 5.96 -8.53
CA TYR A 41 5.15 5.43 -7.23
C TYR A 41 5.74 6.27 -6.11
N GLU A 42 5.30 5.98 -4.89
CA GLU A 42 5.88 6.59 -3.70
C GLU A 42 6.81 5.58 -3.02
N SER A 43 7.99 6.03 -2.62
CA SER A 43 9.02 5.18 -2.02
C SER A 43 9.53 5.77 -0.71
N ALA A 44 9.77 4.91 0.27
CA ALA A 44 10.36 5.28 1.55
C ALA A 44 11.32 4.20 2.02
N ILE A 45 12.42 4.61 2.63
CA ILE A 45 13.37 3.70 3.28
C ILE A 45 13.15 3.83 4.78
N MET A 46 12.97 2.70 5.45
CA MET A 46 12.72 2.68 6.89
C MET A 46 13.48 1.53 7.55
N THR A 47 13.61 1.60 8.87
CA THR A 47 14.18 0.49 9.64
C THR A 47 13.18 -0.66 9.70
N GLU A 48 13.68 -1.86 10.06
CA GLU A 48 12.79 -3.03 10.21
C GLU A 48 11.72 -2.77 11.28
N ALA A 49 12.06 -2.10 12.37
CA ALA A 49 11.10 -1.75 13.42
C ALA A 49 10.02 -0.79 12.90
N ALA A 50 10.41 0.23 12.14
CA ALA A 50 9.47 1.17 11.53
C ALA A 50 8.58 0.48 10.50
N TYR A 51 9.15 -0.45 9.73
CA TYR A 51 8.41 -1.24 8.76
C TYR A 51 7.35 -2.11 9.46
N ALA A 52 7.72 -2.78 10.55
CA ALA A 52 6.78 -3.60 11.31
C ALA A 52 5.61 -2.76 11.84
N ALA A 53 5.88 -1.55 12.32
CA ALA A 53 4.84 -0.62 12.77
C ALA A 53 3.96 -0.17 11.60
N TYR A 54 4.55 0.09 10.44
CA TYR A 54 3.81 0.47 9.23
C TYR A 54 2.85 -0.64 8.79
N VAL A 55 3.33 -1.88 8.73
CA VAL A 55 2.50 -3.04 8.36
C VAL A 55 1.38 -3.25 9.37
N GLY A 56 1.69 -3.16 10.66
CA GLY A 56 0.68 -3.28 11.72
C GLY A 56 -0.42 -2.25 11.61
N ALA A 57 -0.07 -1.00 11.31
CA ALA A 57 -1.04 0.07 11.10
C ALA A 57 -1.92 -0.18 9.87
N GLN A 58 -1.33 -0.66 8.79
CA GLN A 58 -2.08 -1.01 7.58
C GLN A 58 -3.06 -2.15 7.81
N GLU A 59 -2.65 -3.19 8.52
CA GLU A 59 -3.51 -4.31 8.86
C GLU A 59 -4.66 -3.89 9.77
N ALA A 60 -4.41 -3.05 10.76
CA ALA A 60 -5.43 -2.55 11.66
C ALA A 60 -6.47 -1.73 10.91
N GLU A 61 -6.04 -0.89 9.98
CA GLU A 61 -6.92 -0.07 9.15
C GLU A 61 -7.77 -0.94 8.23
N ALA A 62 -7.18 -1.95 7.58
CA ALA A 62 -7.89 -2.87 6.71
C ALA A 62 -8.95 -3.67 7.49
N LYS A 63 -8.62 -4.15 8.69
CA LYS A 63 -9.57 -4.87 9.54
C LYS A 63 -10.73 -3.97 9.99
N ARG A 64 -10.45 -2.70 10.28
CA ARG A 64 -11.49 -1.75 10.66
C ARG A 64 -12.47 -1.52 9.52
N GLU A 65 -11.97 -1.30 8.33
CA GLU A 65 -12.81 -1.11 7.14
C GLU A 65 -13.65 -2.34 6.83
N ALA A 66 -13.05 -3.53 6.91
CA ALA A 66 -13.76 -4.78 6.68
C ALA A 66 -14.88 -4.99 7.70
N ALA A 67 -14.63 -4.71 8.98
CA ALA A 67 -15.64 -4.81 10.02
C ALA A 67 -16.81 -3.86 9.79
N VAL A 68 -16.55 -2.63 9.40
CA VAL A 68 -17.59 -1.64 9.11
C VAL A 68 -18.45 -2.08 7.92
N ILE A 69 -17.83 -2.59 6.87
CA ILE A 69 -18.56 -3.10 5.70
C ILE A 69 -19.42 -4.30 6.07
N ASP A 70 -18.92 -5.23 6.85
CA ASP A 70 -19.66 -6.41 7.29
C ASP A 70 -20.87 -6.02 8.14
N ASP A 71 -20.72 -5.10 9.08
CA ASP A 71 -21.82 -4.61 9.91
C ASP A 71 -22.89 -3.96 9.06
N TYR A 72 -22.52 -3.16 8.09
CA TYR A 72 -23.45 -2.50 7.18
C TYR A 72 -24.22 -3.53 6.34
N THR A 73 -23.54 -4.54 5.83
CA THR A 73 -24.14 -5.59 5.02
C THR A 73 -25.15 -6.39 5.85
N LEU A 74 -24.80 -6.74 7.09
CA LEU A 74 -25.71 -7.46 7.98
C LEU A 74 -26.96 -6.63 8.30
N ALA A 75 -26.80 -5.34 8.54
CA ALA A 75 -27.93 -4.46 8.80
C ALA A 75 -28.89 -4.42 7.61
N LEU A 76 -28.37 -4.35 6.39
CA LEU A 76 -29.18 -4.35 5.18
C LEU A 76 -29.94 -5.67 5.00
N ILE A 77 -29.31 -6.81 5.32
CA ILE A 77 -29.94 -8.11 5.24
C ILE A 77 -31.06 -8.24 6.29
N GLU A 78 -30.82 -7.79 7.51
CA GLU A 78 -31.80 -7.83 8.60
C GLU A 78 -33.03 -6.95 8.32
N GLU A 79 -32.82 -5.82 7.65
CA GLU A 79 -33.89 -4.92 7.29
C GLU A 79 -34.67 -5.36 6.03
N GLY A 80 -34.21 -6.43 5.40
CA GLY A 80 -34.86 -6.95 4.20
C GLY A 80 -34.60 -6.15 2.94
N VAL A 81 -33.53 -5.35 2.91
CA VAL A 81 -33.16 -4.54 1.76
C VAL A 81 -32.40 -5.34 0.70
N LEU A 82 -31.76 -6.39 1.10
CA LEU A 82 -31.03 -7.29 0.21
C LEU A 82 -31.71 -8.63 0.07
#